data_b370adeb9060380c2f31e907efd8c2c4
#
_entry.id   b370adeb9060380c2f31e907efd8c2c4
#
_cell.length_a   1.000
_cell.length_b   1.000
_cell.length_c   1.000
_cell.angle_alpha   90.00
_cell.angle_beta   90.00
_cell.angle_gamma   90.00
#
_symmetry.space_group_name_H-M   'P 1'
#
loop_
_entity.id
_entity.type
_entity.pdbx_description
1 polymer ?
#
loop_
_entity_poly.entity_id
_entity_poly.type
_entity_poly.pdbx_seq_one_letter_code
_entity_poly.pdbx_strand_id
1 'polypeptide(L)'
;MALVSRVDLEERERALLGPLGRLSVESLGRAAPEEPDPLRTCFQCDRDRILHSKSFRRLAHKTQVFLAPEGDHYRTRLIHTLEVAQVARSIARPLGLNEDLTEAIALGHDLGHTPFGHEGERALSRCLARWRGIDPEEGVYRRLFAHNEQGARIVELLEREGRGLNLTQEVVDGIRCHSGGLRAMTAEGRVVGLADRVAYVAHDIDDAKRAGLLCEEDLPTNACEVLGHSSSERIERMVRDVVERTEATGEVGMTPEVWRSMMGLRSFLFANIYSKGEAKWEEPKASRLLEELFSHFCAHLDEVPGEYRLHDADAPEVQVADFVSGMTDRYAIKTYEELFVPRVWSVS
;
A
#
# COMPACT_ATOMS: atom_id res chain seq x y z
N MET A 1 -7.57 18.45 36.81
CA MET A 1 -6.82 17.44 35.98
C MET A 1 -5.83 18.23 35.16
N ALA A 2 -4.54 17.85 35.21
CA ALA A 2 -3.56 18.44 34.28
C ALA A 2 -3.79 17.85 32.88
N LEU A 3 -3.74 18.70 31.85
CA LEU A 3 -3.78 18.25 30.45
C LEU A 3 -2.48 17.49 30.14
N VAL A 4 -2.58 16.41 29.37
CA VAL A 4 -1.42 15.68 28.87
C VAL A 4 -0.91 16.45 27.63
N SER A 5 0.28 16.97 27.73
CA SER A 5 0.94 17.70 26.63
C SER A 5 1.75 16.76 25.73
N ARG A 6 2.23 17.28 24.59
CA ARG A 6 3.19 16.57 23.74
C ARG A 6 4.43 16.11 24.51
N VAL A 7 4.97 16.97 25.37
CA VAL A 7 6.16 16.65 26.17
C VAL A 7 5.89 15.50 27.14
N ASP A 8 4.71 15.46 27.75
CA ASP A 8 4.32 14.32 28.61
C ASP A 8 4.20 13.01 27.83
N LEU A 9 3.75 13.07 26.55
CA LEU A 9 3.71 11.89 25.67
C LEU A 9 5.12 11.42 25.30
N GLU A 10 6.01 12.33 24.95
CA GLU A 10 7.42 12.03 24.64
C GLU A 10 8.18 11.45 25.85
N GLU A 11 7.88 11.89 27.06
CA GLU A 11 8.41 11.30 28.28
C GLU A 11 7.87 9.87 28.53
N ARG A 12 6.60 9.64 28.23
CA ARG A 12 6.00 8.29 28.27
C ARG A 12 6.63 7.36 27.23
N GLU A 13 6.90 7.83 26.03
CA GLU A 13 7.64 7.05 25.03
C GLU A 13 9.02 6.60 25.59
N ARG A 14 9.79 7.49 26.21
CA ARG A 14 11.08 7.13 26.83
C ARG A 14 10.97 6.07 27.92
N ALA A 15 9.84 6.02 28.63
CA ALA A 15 9.62 5.06 29.69
C ALA A 15 9.09 3.70 29.19
N LEU A 16 8.44 3.67 28.04
CA LEU A 16 7.70 2.49 27.55
C LEU A 16 8.37 1.82 26.35
N LEU A 17 9.05 2.60 25.49
CA LEU A 17 9.65 2.03 24.29
C LEU A 17 10.92 1.25 24.58
N GLY A 18 11.07 0.14 23.88
CA GLY A 18 12.27 -0.70 23.92
C GLY A 18 13.41 -0.12 23.08
N PRO A 19 14.57 -0.79 23.08
CA PRO A 19 15.77 -0.28 22.42
C PRO A 19 15.68 -0.20 20.89
N LEU A 20 14.69 -0.83 20.29
CA LEU A 20 14.41 -0.78 18.84
C LEU A 20 13.36 0.25 18.48
N GLY A 21 12.60 0.76 19.46
CA GLY A 21 11.51 1.71 19.25
C GLY A 21 12.03 3.11 18.96
N ARG A 22 11.47 3.75 17.92
CA ARG A 22 11.83 5.10 17.53
C ARG A 22 11.11 6.13 18.39
N LEU A 23 11.85 6.93 19.16
CA LEU A 23 11.28 8.03 19.94
C LEU A 23 10.87 9.19 19.03
N SER A 24 9.69 9.77 19.27
CA SER A 24 9.20 10.93 18.53
C SER A 24 10.13 12.13 18.61
N VAL A 25 10.72 12.34 19.80
CA VAL A 25 11.68 13.43 20.05
C VAL A 25 12.99 13.28 19.27
N GLU A 26 13.30 12.07 18.81
CA GLU A 26 14.48 11.76 18.00
C GLU A 26 14.17 11.65 16.50
N SER A 27 12.98 12.07 16.08
CA SER A 27 12.62 12.08 14.66
C SER A 27 13.63 12.91 13.86
N LEU A 28 13.92 12.41 12.64
CA LEU A 28 14.75 13.13 11.66
C LEU A 28 14.05 14.40 11.12
N GLY A 29 12.79 14.59 11.52
CA GLY A 29 12.00 15.77 11.18
C GLY A 29 11.35 15.70 9.80
N ARG A 30 10.92 16.86 9.34
CA ARG A 30 10.14 17.09 8.14
C ARG A 30 10.93 17.83 7.07
N ALA A 31 10.53 17.70 5.80
CA ALA A 31 11.16 18.44 4.71
C ALA A 31 10.99 19.96 4.88
N ALA A 32 9.80 20.41 5.24
CA ALA A 32 9.54 21.81 5.59
C ALA A 32 9.42 21.96 7.12
N PRO A 33 10.23 22.83 7.75
CA PRO A 33 10.11 23.11 9.18
C PRO A 33 8.72 23.64 9.55
N GLU A 34 8.21 23.21 10.68
CA GLU A 34 6.95 23.70 11.26
C GLU A 34 7.00 23.68 12.78
N GLU A 35 6.16 24.50 13.41
CA GLU A 35 6.03 24.51 14.87
C GLU A 35 5.42 23.17 15.34
N PRO A 36 5.99 22.55 16.38
CA PRO A 36 5.47 21.32 16.95
C PRO A 36 4.05 21.49 17.51
N ASP A 37 3.20 20.49 17.31
CA ASP A 37 1.87 20.48 17.91
C ASP A 37 1.99 20.41 19.45
N PRO A 38 1.18 21.20 20.21
CA PRO A 38 1.29 21.23 21.67
C PRO A 38 0.79 19.97 22.37
N LEU A 39 -0.05 19.16 21.71
CA LEU A 39 -0.75 18.00 22.30
C LEU A 39 -0.34 16.67 21.69
N ARG A 40 0.12 16.65 20.44
CA ARG A 40 0.41 15.43 19.67
C ARG A 40 1.90 15.31 19.35
N THR A 41 2.42 14.07 19.39
CA THR A 41 3.75 13.77 18.87
C THR A 41 3.80 13.94 17.35
N CYS A 42 5.01 14.02 16.77
CA CYS A 42 5.17 14.18 15.33
C CYS A 42 4.54 13.01 14.54
N PHE A 43 4.64 11.77 15.05
CA PHE A 43 4.06 10.58 14.41
C PHE A 43 2.54 10.54 14.51
N GLN A 44 1.95 11.02 15.59
CA GLN A 44 0.49 11.21 15.70
C GLN A 44 -0.02 12.22 14.67
N CYS A 45 0.70 13.33 14.49
CA CYS A 45 0.36 14.31 13.46
C CYS A 45 0.44 13.70 12.05
N ASP A 46 1.43 12.85 11.78
CA ASP A 46 1.59 12.21 10.48
C ASP A 46 0.46 11.23 10.18
N ARG A 47 0.10 10.38 11.15
CA ARG A 47 -1.06 9.50 11.05
C ARG A 47 -2.32 10.28 10.69
N ASP A 48 -2.60 11.36 11.42
CA ASP A 48 -3.78 12.17 11.19
C ASP A 48 -3.76 12.84 9.79
N ARG A 49 -2.59 13.30 9.31
CA ARG A 49 -2.44 13.86 7.97
C ARG A 49 -2.75 12.84 6.87
N ILE A 50 -2.29 11.59 7.04
CA ILE A 50 -2.57 10.49 6.11
C ILE A 50 -4.06 10.20 6.07
N LEU A 51 -4.70 10.02 7.24
CA LEU A 51 -6.14 9.75 7.35
C LEU A 51 -7.02 10.80 6.68
N HIS A 52 -6.62 12.08 6.74
CA HIS A 52 -7.36 13.18 6.13
C HIS A 52 -6.99 13.47 4.67
N SER A 53 -6.07 12.71 4.06
CA SER A 53 -5.66 12.90 2.67
C SER A 53 -6.75 12.44 1.67
N LYS A 54 -6.72 12.98 0.46
CA LYS A 54 -7.59 12.55 -0.65
C LYS A 54 -7.25 11.12 -1.05
N SER A 55 -5.96 10.78 -1.11
CA SER A 55 -5.47 9.47 -1.52
C SER A 55 -5.90 8.36 -0.58
N PHE A 56 -5.91 8.61 0.74
CA PHE A 56 -6.42 7.63 1.72
C PHE A 56 -7.91 7.33 1.50
N ARG A 57 -8.75 8.35 1.27
CA ARG A 57 -10.17 8.13 0.98
C ARG A 57 -10.42 7.34 -0.30
N ARG A 58 -9.54 7.49 -1.32
CA ARG A 58 -9.63 6.75 -2.59
C ARG A 58 -9.41 5.25 -2.43
N LEU A 59 -8.71 4.80 -1.38
CA LEU A 59 -8.49 3.38 -1.08
C LEU A 59 -9.82 2.62 -0.87
N ALA A 60 -10.88 3.28 -0.41
CA ALA A 60 -12.21 2.70 -0.29
C ALA A 60 -12.82 2.23 -1.62
N HIS A 61 -12.30 2.73 -2.75
CA HIS A 61 -12.82 2.48 -4.09
C HIS A 61 -11.74 1.92 -5.04
N LYS A 62 -10.69 1.33 -4.48
CA LYS A 62 -9.66 0.57 -5.20
C LYS A 62 -9.74 -0.89 -4.80
N THR A 63 -9.70 -1.75 -5.79
CA THR A 63 -9.72 -3.21 -5.61
C THR A 63 -8.44 -3.69 -4.93
N GLN A 64 -8.57 -4.66 -4.02
CA GLN A 64 -7.41 -5.33 -3.40
C GLN A 64 -6.94 -6.49 -4.28
N VAL A 65 -7.78 -7.46 -4.56
CA VAL A 65 -7.41 -8.72 -5.23
C VAL A 65 -8.22 -8.97 -6.50
N PHE A 66 -9.55 -8.94 -6.41
CA PHE A 66 -10.44 -9.29 -7.52
C PHE A 66 -10.98 -8.03 -8.19
N LEU A 67 -10.84 -7.95 -9.53
CA LEU A 67 -11.32 -6.82 -10.32
C LEU A 67 -12.84 -6.70 -10.20
N ALA A 68 -13.29 -5.58 -9.61
CA ALA A 68 -14.69 -5.16 -9.52
C ALA A 68 -15.69 -6.30 -9.19
N PRO A 69 -15.50 -7.06 -8.09
CA PRO A 69 -16.46 -8.09 -7.73
C PRO A 69 -17.82 -7.45 -7.43
N GLU A 70 -18.89 -7.99 -7.98
CA GLU A 70 -20.24 -7.65 -7.58
C GLU A 70 -20.51 -8.23 -6.18
N GLY A 71 -20.63 -7.38 -5.17
CA GLY A 71 -21.00 -7.77 -3.80
C GLY A 71 -20.32 -6.95 -2.70
N ASP A 72 -21.00 -6.89 -1.55
CA ASP A 72 -20.57 -6.05 -0.40
C ASP A 72 -19.51 -6.73 0.50
N HIS A 73 -19.05 -7.93 0.15
CA HIS A 73 -18.22 -8.75 1.04
C HIS A 73 -16.74 -8.82 0.66
N TYR A 74 -16.31 -8.15 -0.42
CA TYR A 74 -14.93 -8.17 -0.85
C TYR A 74 -14.12 -7.04 -0.21
N ARG A 75 -12.87 -7.32 0.12
CA ARG A 75 -11.96 -6.35 0.72
C ARG A 75 -11.56 -5.27 -0.28
N THR A 76 -11.75 -4.03 0.12
CA THR A 76 -11.13 -2.87 -0.54
C THR A 76 -9.73 -2.66 0.02
N ARG A 77 -8.90 -1.85 -0.68
CA ARG A 77 -7.59 -1.47 -0.16
C ARG A 77 -7.66 -0.75 1.17
N LEU A 78 -8.73 0.00 1.44
CA LEU A 78 -8.93 0.63 2.74
C LEU A 78 -9.05 -0.41 3.86
N ILE A 79 -9.82 -1.46 3.65
CA ILE A 79 -9.98 -2.53 4.65
C ILE A 79 -8.64 -3.25 4.87
N HIS A 80 -7.94 -3.63 3.79
CA HIS A 80 -6.60 -4.20 3.88
C HIS A 80 -5.64 -3.30 4.67
N THR A 81 -5.61 -2.00 4.37
CA THR A 81 -4.76 -1.03 5.07
C THR A 81 -5.02 -0.99 6.58
N LEU A 82 -6.29 -1.07 7.00
CA LEU A 82 -6.67 -1.14 8.41
C LEU A 82 -6.26 -2.47 9.06
N GLU A 83 -6.39 -3.57 8.34
CA GLU A 83 -5.96 -4.90 8.78
C GLU A 83 -4.43 -4.96 8.93
N VAL A 84 -3.68 -4.39 7.99
CA VAL A 84 -2.21 -4.25 8.10
C VAL A 84 -1.83 -3.42 9.31
N ALA A 85 -2.50 -2.30 9.56
CA ALA A 85 -2.25 -1.46 10.73
C ALA A 85 -2.52 -2.22 12.04
N GLN A 86 -3.60 -3.01 12.09
CA GLN A 86 -3.90 -3.86 13.25
C GLN A 86 -2.82 -4.91 13.49
N VAL A 87 -2.41 -5.66 12.45
CA VAL A 87 -1.36 -6.69 12.55
C VAL A 87 -0.03 -6.07 12.94
N ALA A 88 0.37 -4.97 12.30
CA ALA A 88 1.61 -4.26 12.59
C ALA A 88 1.69 -3.80 14.06
N ARG A 89 0.61 -3.22 14.58
CA ARG A 89 0.53 -2.79 15.99
C ARG A 89 0.55 -3.98 16.96
N SER A 90 -0.02 -5.13 16.58
CA SER A 90 0.04 -6.36 17.38
C SER A 90 1.47 -6.91 17.49
N ILE A 91 2.32 -6.64 16.50
CA ILE A 91 3.76 -6.95 16.55
C ILE A 91 4.52 -5.84 17.31
N ALA A 92 4.23 -4.58 17.05
CA ALA A 92 4.97 -3.44 17.59
C ALA A 92 4.86 -3.34 19.11
N ARG A 93 3.66 -3.53 19.67
CA ARG A 93 3.38 -3.36 21.10
C ARG A 93 4.23 -4.26 22.00
N PRO A 94 4.28 -5.59 21.83
CA PRO A 94 5.09 -6.46 22.68
C PRO A 94 6.60 -6.24 22.50
N LEU A 95 7.04 -5.70 21.36
CA LEU A 95 8.43 -5.35 21.10
C LEU A 95 8.82 -3.96 21.64
N GLY A 96 7.89 -3.22 22.23
CA GLY A 96 8.14 -1.86 22.71
C GLY A 96 8.49 -0.89 21.56
N LEU A 97 7.95 -1.10 20.36
CA LEU A 97 8.10 -0.18 19.24
C LEU A 97 7.08 0.95 19.32
N ASN A 98 7.32 2.04 18.58
CA ASN A 98 6.40 3.18 18.53
C ASN A 98 5.15 2.84 17.71
N GLU A 99 4.01 2.63 18.40
CA GLU A 99 2.75 2.26 17.75
C GLU A 99 2.21 3.39 16.85
N ASP A 100 2.41 4.66 17.20
CA ASP A 100 1.95 5.79 16.38
C ASP A 100 2.73 5.87 15.05
N LEU A 101 4.04 5.65 15.09
CA LEU A 101 4.87 5.55 13.88
C LEU A 101 4.48 4.33 13.05
N THR A 102 4.31 3.18 13.68
CA THR A 102 3.88 1.93 13.02
C THR A 102 2.54 2.12 12.30
N GLU A 103 1.56 2.72 12.98
CA GLU A 103 0.23 2.99 12.42
C GLU A 103 0.29 4.01 11.28
N ALA A 104 1.06 5.10 11.41
CA ALA A 104 1.22 6.08 10.35
C ALA A 104 1.79 5.47 9.07
N ILE A 105 2.84 4.66 9.18
CA ILE A 105 3.43 3.94 8.03
C ILE A 105 2.41 2.96 7.44
N ALA A 106 1.73 2.17 8.26
CA ALA A 106 0.76 1.18 7.81
C ALA A 106 -0.42 1.83 7.08
N LEU A 107 -0.94 2.96 7.57
CA LEU A 107 -2.02 3.68 6.89
C LEU A 107 -1.56 4.32 5.57
N GLY A 108 -0.27 4.61 5.43
CA GLY A 108 0.29 5.23 4.24
C GLY A 108 0.80 4.27 3.17
N HIS A 109 1.06 3.00 3.51
CA HIS A 109 1.84 2.10 2.65
C HIS A 109 1.25 1.90 1.24
N ASP A 110 -0.08 1.82 1.13
CA ASP A 110 -0.81 1.49 -0.12
C ASP A 110 -1.34 2.72 -0.89
N LEU A 111 -1.04 3.96 -0.45
CA LEU A 111 -1.55 5.19 -1.07
C LEU A 111 -1.25 5.30 -2.57
N GLY A 112 -0.12 4.74 -3.00
CA GLY A 112 0.38 4.82 -4.37
C GLY A 112 -0.18 3.78 -5.33
N HIS A 113 -1.04 2.87 -4.89
CA HIS A 113 -1.60 1.87 -5.78
C HIS A 113 -2.47 2.46 -6.88
N THR A 114 -2.34 1.88 -8.07
CA THR A 114 -3.13 2.21 -9.27
C THR A 114 -4.55 1.65 -9.18
N PRO A 115 -5.49 2.11 -10.02
CA PRO A 115 -6.68 1.33 -10.33
C PRO A 115 -6.30 -0.10 -10.75
N PHE A 116 -7.13 -1.06 -10.41
CA PHE A 116 -6.95 -2.48 -10.75
C PHE A 116 -5.67 -3.11 -10.16
N GLY A 117 -5.13 -2.55 -9.09
CA GLY A 117 -4.03 -3.13 -8.31
C GLY A 117 -2.76 -3.36 -9.10
N HIS A 118 -2.15 -4.55 -8.96
CA HIS A 118 -0.89 -4.86 -9.61
C HIS A 118 -0.96 -4.92 -11.15
N GLU A 119 -2.14 -5.20 -11.74
CA GLU A 119 -2.28 -5.13 -13.20
C GLU A 119 -2.15 -3.71 -13.70
N GLY A 120 -2.77 -2.75 -13.00
CA GLY A 120 -2.61 -1.34 -13.32
C GLY A 120 -1.17 -0.85 -13.17
N GLU A 121 -0.45 -1.34 -12.15
CA GLU A 121 0.98 -1.04 -11.94
C GLU A 121 1.82 -1.55 -13.13
N ARG A 122 1.55 -2.78 -13.60
CA ARG A 122 2.19 -3.34 -14.79
C ARG A 122 1.86 -2.55 -16.06
N ALA A 123 0.59 -2.15 -16.22
CA ALA A 123 0.14 -1.36 -17.36
C ALA A 123 0.85 0.00 -17.42
N LEU A 124 0.88 0.75 -16.32
CA LEU A 124 1.58 2.04 -16.27
C LEU A 124 3.09 1.90 -16.47
N SER A 125 3.71 0.85 -15.94
CA SER A 125 5.13 0.57 -16.22
C SER A 125 5.38 0.33 -17.71
N ARG A 126 4.50 -0.41 -18.42
CA ARG A 126 4.59 -0.58 -19.89
C ARG A 126 4.38 0.73 -20.65
N CYS A 127 3.43 1.56 -20.21
CA CYS A 127 3.19 2.86 -20.80
C CYS A 127 4.43 3.75 -20.73
N LEU A 128 5.02 3.87 -19.53
CA LEU A 128 6.24 4.65 -19.30
C LEU A 128 7.43 4.09 -20.11
N ALA A 129 7.54 2.76 -20.24
CA ALA A 129 8.58 2.13 -21.06
C ALA A 129 8.43 2.54 -22.52
N ARG A 130 7.25 2.34 -23.11
CA ARG A 130 6.97 2.73 -24.51
C ARG A 130 7.22 4.21 -24.76
N TRP A 131 6.77 5.06 -23.85
CA TRP A 131 6.98 6.51 -23.96
C TRP A 131 8.46 6.89 -23.96
N ARG A 132 9.26 6.22 -23.14
CA ARG A 132 10.70 6.45 -23.04
C ARG A 132 11.54 5.67 -24.06
N GLY A 133 10.91 4.93 -24.97
CA GLY A 133 11.60 4.10 -25.98
C GLY A 133 12.34 2.90 -25.38
N ILE A 134 11.92 2.41 -24.20
CA ILE A 134 12.43 1.21 -23.56
C ILE A 134 11.58 0.03 -24.02
N ASP A 135 12.22 -1.08 -24.43
CA ASP A 135 11.48 -2.29 -24.80
C ASP A 135 10.79 -2.90 -23.56
N PRO A 136 9.45 -3.05 -23.58
CA PRO A 136 8.71 -3.66 -22.48
C PRO A 136 9.07 -5.14 -22.23
N GLU A 137 9.71 -5.83 -23.16
CA GLU A 137 10.20 -7.21 -22.99
C GLU A 137 11.52 -7.27 -22.19
N GLU A 138 12.26 -6.17 -22.10
CA GLU A 138 13.43 -6.05 -21.26
C GLU A 138 13.00 -5.86 -19.80
N GLY A 139 13.20 -6.81 -18.92
CA GLY A 139 12.70 -6.87 -17.53
C GLY A 139 12.88 -5.61 -16.65
N VAL A 140 13.60 -4.59 -17.12
CA VAL A 140 13.82 -3.28 -16.47
C VAL A 140 12.52 -2.47 -16.40
N TYR A 141 11.59 -2.60 -17.35
CA TYR A 141 10.35 -1.81 -17.39
C TYR A 141 9.46 -1.99 -16.17
N ARG A 142 9.50 -3.16 -15.52
CA ARG A 142 8.65 -3.48 -14.35
C ARG A 142 8.88 -2.58 -13.14
N ARG A 143 9.94 -1.78 -13.14
CA ARG A 143 10.32 -0.84 -12.08
C ARG A 143 10.11 0.63 -12.44
N LEU A 144 9.57 0.92 -13.63
CA LEU A 144 9.34 2.31 -14.05
C LEU A 144 8.17 2.94 -13.32
N PHE A 145 7.23 2.13 -12.86
CA PHE A 145 6.19 2.51 -11.92
C PHE A 145 6.13 1.48 -10.79
N ALA A 146 6.14 1.93 -9.55
CA ALA A 146 6.02 1.08 -8.37
C ALA A 146 5.16 1.83 -7.33
N HIS A 147 4.15 1.14 -6.77
CA HIS A 147 3.18 1.75 -5.86
C HIS A 147 3.83 2.33 -4.60
N ASN A 148 4.87 1.72 -4.09
CA ASN A 148 5.59 2.21 -2.91
C ASN A 148 6.34 3.52 -3.20
N GLU A 149 6.99 3.66 -4.36
CA GLU A 149 7.60 4.93 -4.79
C GLU A 149 6.52 5.98 -5.08
N GLN A 150 5.43 5.59 -5.72
CA GLN A 150 4.29 6.48 -5.96
C GLN A 150 3.62 6.92 -4.64
N GLY A 151 3.55 6.02 -3.64
CA GLY A 151 3.06 6.36 -2.29
C GLY A 151 3.90 7.43 -1.63
N ALA A 152 5.23 7.30 -1.67
CA ALA A 152 6.14 8.32 -1.20
C ALA A 152 5.96 9.64 -1.97
N ARG A 153 5.88 9.60 -3.32
CA ARG A 153 5.64 10.78 -4.15
C ARG A 153 4.33 11.49 -3.81
N ILE A 154 3.25 10.74 -3.55
CA ILE A 154 1.97 11.29 -3.13
C ILE A 154 2.10 12.10 -1.84
N VAL A 155 2.74 11.53 -0.82
CA VAL A 155 2.86 12.20 0.48
C VAL A 155 3.89 13.31 0.51
N GLU A 156 4.91 13.25 -0.35
CA GLU A 156 5.94 14.28 -0.47
C GLU A 156 5.51 15.46 -1.36
N LEU A 157 4.75 15.20 -2.45
CA LEU A 157 4.53 16.18 -3.50
C LEU A 157 3.06 16.40 -3.88
N LEU A 158 2.25 15.35 -4.09
CA LEU A 158 0.98 15.50 -4.81
C LEU A 158 -0.19 15.96 -3.93
N GLU A 159 -0.23 15.55 -2.67
CA GLU A 159 -1.30 15.98 -1.76
C GLU A 159 -1.24 17.48 -1.46
N ARG A 160 -2.34 18.03 -0.99
CA ARG A 160 -2.46 19.44 -0.60
C ARG A 160 -2.03 20.42 -1.71
N GLU A 161 -2.52 20.18 -2.91
CA GLU A 161 -2.25 21.07 -4.05
C GLU A 161 -0.75 21.23 -4.35
N GLY A 162 -0.04 20.10 -4.46
CA GLY A 162 1.37 20.08 -4.81
C GLY A 162 2.34 20.38 -3.66
N ARG A 163 1.87 20.51 -2.41
CA ARG A 163 2.73 20.80 -1.24
C ARG A 163 3.11 19.56 -0.43
N GLY A 164 2.49 18.40 -0.73
CA GLY A 164 2.64 17.20 0.03
C GLY A 164 2.04 17.26 1.44
N LEU A 165 2.14 16.19 2.19
CA LEU A 165 1.66 16.10 3.56
C LEU A 165 2.66 16.60 4.60
N ASN A 166 3.92 16.83 4.20
CA ASN A 166 5.02 17.21 5.07
C ASN A 166 5.16 16.24 6.25
N LEU A 167 5.28 14.94 5.94
CA LEU A 167 5.48 13.87 6.93
C LEU A 167 6.92 13.82 7.41
N THR A 168 7.16 13.15 8.54
CA THR A 168 8.51 12.86 9.03
C THR A 168 9.22 11.88 8.07
N GLN A 169 10.55 11.94 8.05
CA GLN A 169 11.36 11.10 7.18
C GLN A 169 11.16 9.61 7.47
N GLU A 170 10.94 9.24 8.72
CA GLU A 170 10.68 7.87 9.15
C GLU A 170 9.39 7.32 8.52
N VAL A 171 8.32 8.11 8.45
CA VAL A 171 7.06 7.70 7.84
C VAL A 171 7.20 7.59 6.33
N VAL A 172 7.84 8.56 5.67
CA VAL A 172 8.08 8.52 4.21
C VAL A 172 8.94 7.32 3.84
N ASP A 173 10.03 7.07 4.57
CA ASP A 173 10.90 5.91 4.37
C ASP A 173 10.14 4.60 4.56
N GLY A 174 9.33 4.50 5.62
CA GLY A 174 8.51 3.32 5.89
C GLY A 174 7.52 3.04 4.76
N ILE A 175 6.84 4.07 4.22
CA ILE A 175 5.96 3.96 3.05
C ILE A 175 6.75 3.48 1.83
N ARG A 176 7.91 4.06 1.55
CA ARG A 176 8.74 3.69 0.39
C ARG A 176 9.32 2.29 0.49
N CYS A 177 9.70 1.87 1.69
CA CYS A 177 10.46 0.63 1.91
C CYS A 177 9.59 -0.58 2.31
N HIS A 178 8.25 -0.46 2.44
CA HIS A 178 7.41 -1.59 2.81
C HIS A 178 7.42 -2.72 1.78
N SER A 179 7.70 -2.39 0.51
CA SER A 179 7.71 -3.29 -0.65
C SER A 179 9.00 -3.12 -1.48
N GLY A 180 9.13 -3.85 -2.59
CA GLY A 180 10.22 -3.68 -3.56
C GLY A 180 11.60 -4.21 -3.12
N GLY A 181 11.71 -4.88 -1.97
CA GLY A 181 12.98 -5.43 -1.48
C GLY A 181 13.89 -4.38 -0.80
N LEU A 182 13.40 -3.19 -0.57
CA LEU A 182 14.06 -2.15 0.21
C LEU A 182 13.96 -2.48 1.72
N ARG A 183 14.91 -1.98 2.51
CA ARG A 183 14.91 -2.14 3.96
C ARG A 183 14.63 -0.80 4.62
N ALA A 184 13.51 -0.69 5.31
CA ALA A 184 13.16 0.51 6.07
C ALA A 184 14.21 0.81 7.17
N MET A 185 14.45 2.09 7.41
CA MET A 185 15.41 2.57 8.41
C MET A 185 14.99 2.21 9.83
N THR A 186 13.68 2.25 10.12
CA THR A 186 13.15 1.96 11.47
C THR A 186 12.69 0.52 11.62
N ALA A 187 12.62 0.03 12.85
CA ALA A 187 12.05 -1.28 13.16
C ALA A 187 10.54 -1.30 12.84
N GLU A 188 9.84 -0.20 13.10
CA GLU A 188 8.43 0.00 12.80
C GLU A 188 8.15 -0.18 11.30
N GLY A 189 8.94 0.46 10.43
CA GLY A 189 8.80 0.30 8.99
C GLY A 189 9.02 -1.14 8.51
N ARG A 190 9.99 -1.86 9.12
CA ARG A 190 10.22 -3.29 8.82
C ARG A 190 9.07 -4.15 9.28
N VAL A 191 8.49 -3.85 10.45
CA VAL A 191 7.28 -4.54 10.95
C VAL A 191 6.12 -4.34 9.99
N VAL A 192 5.89 -3.13 9.49
CA VAL A 192 4.81 -2.88 8.51
C VAL A 192 5.00 -3.70 7.24
N GLY A 193 6.22 -3.77 6.69
CA GLY A 193 6.49 -4.60 5.51
C GLY A 193 6.28 -6.12 5.74
N LEU A 194 6.41 -6.62 6.97
CA LEU A 194 6.03 -7.99 7.33
C LEU A 194 4.54 -8.14 7.55
N ALA A 195 3.91 -7.17 8.23
CA ALA A 195 2.47 -7.17 8.51
C ALA A 195 1.64 -7.14 7.22
N ASP A 196 2.06 -6.37 6.21
CA ASP A 196 1.45 -6.38 4.90
C ASP A 196 1.44 -7.79 4.29
N ARG A 197 2.57 -8.50 4.31
CA ARG A 197 2.66 -9.89 3.80
C ARG A 197 1.81 -10.87 4.60
N VAL A 198 1.76 -10.72 5.93
CA VAL A 198 0.93 -11.54 6.82
C VAL A 198 -0.55 -11.35 6.50
N ALA A 199 -0.98 -10.08 6.43
CA ALA A 199 -2.35 -9.70 6.11
C ALA A 199 -2.74 -10.22 4.71
N TYR A 200 -1.90 -9.95 3.71
CA TYR A 200 -2.11 -10.40 2.34
C TYR A 200 -2.35 -11.92 2.27
N VAL A 201 -1.44 -12.75 2.80
CA VAL A 201 -1.58 -14.21 2.69
C VAL A 201 -2.80 -14.72 3.44
N ALA A 202 -3.06 -14.23 4.66
CA ALA A 202 -4.18 -14.72 5.47
C ALA A 202 -5.54 -14.31 4.89
N HIS A 203 -5.65 -13.05 4.45
CA HIS A 203 -6.92 -12.48 4.00
C HIS A 203 -7.28 -12.88 2.56
N ASP A 204 -6.30 -13.02 1.69
CA ASP A 204 -6.53 -13.44 0.31
C ASP A 204 -7.00 -14.91 0.24
N ILE A 205 -6.53 -15.76 1.15
CA ILE A 205 -7.09 -17.13 1.31
C ILE A 205 -8.57 -17.05 1.70
N ASP A 206 -8.93 -16.19 2.65
CA ASP A 206 -10.33 -16.05 3.08
C ASP A 206 -11.22 -15.55 1.93
N ASP A 207 -10.76 -14.56 1.18
CA ASP A 207 -11.51 -14.00 0.06
C ASP A 207 -11.66 -15.02 -1.07
N ALA A 208 -10.61 -15.78 -1.38
CA ALA A 208 -10.67 -16.85 -2.37
C ALA A 208 -11.61 -17.98 -1.95
N LYS A 209 -11.66 -18.32 -0.65
CA LYS A 209 -12.63 -19.30 -0.10
C LYS A 209 -14.06 -18.78 -0.20
N ARG A 210 -14.33 -17.52 0.13
CA ARG A 210 -15.65 -16.88 -0.02
C ARG A 210 -16.11 -16.83 -1.47
N ALA A 211 -15.18 -16.60 -2.39
CA ALA A 211 -15.45 -16.63 -3.82
C ALA A 211 -15.67 -18.06 -4.38
N GLY A 212 -15.50 -19.09 -3.56
CA GLY A 212 -15.60 -20.49 -4.01
C GLY A 212 -14.48 -20.93 -4.95
N LEU A 213 -13.37 -20.20 -4.97
CA LEU A 213 -12.22 -20.47 -5.85
C LEU A 213 -11.26 -21.50 -5.26
N LEU A 214 -11.30 -21.70 -3.93
CA LEU A 214 -10.55 -22.74 -3.23
C LEU A 214 -11.26 -23.18 -1.93
N CYS A 215 -10.88 -24.34 -1.41
CA CYS A 215 -11.23 -24.81 -0.08
C CYS A 215 -9.95 -25.00 0.75
N GLU A 216 -10.07 -25.26 2.06
CA GLU A 216 -8.91 -25.41 2.95
C GLU A 216 -8.03 -26.58 2.54
N GLU A 217 -8.62 -27.64 2.03
CA GLU A 217 -7.96 -28.88 1.58
C GLU A 217 -7.08 -28.67 0.34
N ASP A 218 -7.31 -27.62 -0.42
CA ASP A 218 -6.50 -27.27 -1.59
C ASP A 218 -5.15 -26.65 -1.20
N LEU A 219 -5.04 -26.12 0.02
CA LEU A 219 -3.84 -25.45 0.48
C LEU A 219 -2.68 -26.43 0.71
N PRO A 220 -1.42 -26.02 0.49
CA PRO A 220 -0.25 -26.85 0.75
C PRO A 220 -0.21 -27.35 2.21
N THR A 221 -0.35 -28.64 2.41
CA THR A 221 -0.44 -29.29 3.74
C THR A 221 0.73 -28.90 4.65
N ASN A 222 1.96 -28.90 4.12
CA ASN A 222 3.15 -28.52 4.88
C ASN A 222 3.14 -27.07 5.38
N ALA A 223 2.49 -26.17 4.66
CA ALA A 223 2.35 -24.79 5.11
C ALA A 223 1.24 -24.66 6.17
N CYS A 224 0.15 -25.40 6.03
CA CYS A 224 -0.95 -25.43 7.01
C CYS A 224 -0.53 -26.06 8.35
N GLU A 225 0.31 -27.09 8.33
CA GLU A 225 0.87 -27.69 9.54
C GLU A 225 1.72 -26.69 10.36
N VAL A 226 2.43 -25.78 9.70
CA VAL A 226 3.27 -24.76 10.37
C VAL A 226 2.45 -23.55 10.79
N LEU A 227 1.55 -23.07 9.90
CA LEU A 227 0.87 -21.78 10.07
C LEU A 227 -0.54 -21.89 10.65
N GLY A 228 -1.17 -23.06 10.60
CA GLY A 228 -2.55 -23.28 11.05
C GLY A 228 -3.54 -23.39 9.89
N HIS A 229 -4.78 -23.76 10.25
CA HIS A 229 -5.86 -24.09 9.31
C HIS A 229 -6.94 -23.01 9.21
N SER A 230 -6.81 -21.92 9.95
CA SER A 230 -7.72 -20.77 9.88
C SER A 230 -6.92 -19.48 9.70
N SER A 231 -7.58 -18.43 9.20
CA SER A 231 -6.98 -17.09 9.06
C SER A 231 -6.44 -16.58 10.41
N SER A 232 -7.23 -16.76 11.48
CA SER A 232 -6.85 -16.34 12.82
C SER A 232 -5.59 -17.08 13.33
N GLU A 233 -5.53 -18.39 13.16
CA GLU A 233 -4.35 -19.19 13.55
C GLU A 233 -3.11 -18.78 12.76
N ARG A 234 -3.24 -18.55 11.44
CA ARG A 234 -2.16 -18.12 10.58
C ARG A 234 -1.60 -16.76 11.03
N ILE A 235 -2.48 -15.79 11.27
CA ILE A 235 -2.07 -14.46 11.75
C ILE A 235 -1.40 -14.57 13.11
N GLU A 236 -2.01 -15.28 14.08
CA GLU A 236 -1.47 -15.46 15.42
C GLU A 236 -0.07 -16.10 15.37
N ARG A 237 0.07 -17.19 14.60
CA ARG A 237 1.35 -17.91 14.48
C ARG A 237 2.44 -17.03 13.88
N MET A 238 2.14 -16.30 12.80
CA MET A 238 3.10 -15.42 12.14
C MET A 238 3.47 -14.21 13.02
N VAL A 239 2.49 -13.58 13.66
CA VAL A 239 2.73 -12.45 14.60
C VAL A 239 3.61 -12.88 15.75
N ARG A 240 3.31 -14.03 16.40
CA ARG A 240 4.08 -14.58 17.50
C ARG A 240 5.52 -14.88 17.07
N ASP A 241 5.72 -15.51 15.92
CA ASP A 241 7.04 -15.84 15.39
C ASP A 241 7.89 -14.59 15.13
N VAL A 242 7.29 -13.52 14.58
CA VAL A 242 8.01 -12.24 14.41
C VAL A 242 8.44 -11.66 15.74
N VAL A 243 7.56 -11.68 16.76
CA VAL A 243 7.87 -11.13 18.09
C VAL A 243 9.00 -11.93 18.76
N GLU A 244 8.84 -13.26 18.86
CA GLU A 244 9.81 -14.15 19.53
C GLU A 244 11.18 -14.09 18.85
N ARG A 245 11.21 -14.12 17.50
CA ARG A 245 12.45 -14.03 16.76
C ARG A 245 13.13 -12.66 16.92
N THR A 246 12.34 -11.58 16.84
CA THR A 246 12.88 -10.22 16.99
C THR A 246 13.44 -10.00 18.39
N GLU A 247 12.75 -10.49 19.44
CA GLU A 247 13.25 -10.45 20.81
C GLU A 247 14.57 -11.21 20.94
N ALA A 248 14.66 -12.42 20.38
CA ALA A 248 15.84 -13.27 20.48
C ALA A 248 17.06 -12.74 19.71
N THR A 249 16.86 -12.00 18.61
CA THR A 249 17.95 -11.63 17.69
C THR A 249 18.24 -10.13 17.65
N GLY A 250 17.34 -9.28 18.15
CA GLY A 250 17.40 -7.82 17.96
C GLY A 250 17.11 -7.37 16.53
N GLU A 251 16.72 -8.29 15.63
CA GLU A 251 16.40 -7.98 14.24
C GLU A 251 14.96 -8.38 13.87
N VAL A 252 14.19 -7.41 13.37
CA VAL A 252 12.82 -7.66 12.89
C VAL A 252 12.82 -8.68 11.74
N GLY A 253 12.09 -9.77 11.93
CA GLY A 253 12.01 -10.83 10.93
C GLY A 253 11.20 -12.04 11.39
N MET A 254 11.08 -13.04 10.52
CA MET A 254 10.47 -14.35 10.80
C MET A 254 11.54 -15.44 10.84
N THR A 255 11.25 -16.54 11.54
CA THR A 255 12.10 -17.73 11.45
C THR A 255 12.09 -18.28 10.01
N PRO A 256 13.15 -18.95 9.55
CA PRO A 256 13.21 -19.51 8.20
C PRO A 256 12.08 -20.50 7.89
N GLU A 257 11.53 -21.18 8.87
CA GLU A 257 10.43 -22.14 8.73
C GLU A 257 9.12 -21.41 8.43
N VAL A 258 8.75 -20.46 9.28
CA VAL A 258 7.51 -19.66 9.12
C VAL A 258 7.56 -18.83 7.84
N TRP A 259 8.70 -18.21 7.54
CA TRP A 259 8.90 -17.48 6.30
C TRP A 259 8.70 -18.35 5.05
N ARG A 260 9.31 -19.55 5.00
CA ARG A 260 9.13 -20.48 3.86
C ARG A 260 7.69 -20.94 3.70
N SER A 261 7.00 -21.23 4.81
CA SER A 261 5.60 -21.64 4.79
C SER A 261 4.69 -20.51 4.30
N MET A 262 4.89 -19.28 4.77
CA MET A 262 4.16 -18.10 4.30
C MET A 262 4.40 -17.85 2.80
N MET A 263 5.65 -17.91 2.35
CA MET A 263 5.99 -17.74 0.94
C MET A 263 5.48 -18.89 0.07
N GLY A 264 5.36 -20.08 0.63
CA GLY A 264 4.70 -21.25 -0.01
C GLY A 264 3.23 -20.99 -0.29
N LEU A 265 2.47 -20.51 0.72
CA LEU A 265 1.08 -20.10 0.54
C LEU A 265 0.94 -18.97 -0.49
N ARG A 266 1.80 -17.95 -0.42
CA ARG A 266 1.80 -16.87 -1.40
C ARG A 266 2.01 -17.38 -2.82
N SER A 267 2.99 -18.27 -3.03
CA SER A 267 3.28 -18.85 -4.34
C SER A 267 2.11 -19.71 -4.84
N PHE A 268 1.46 -20.44 -3.95
CA PHE A 268 0.27 -21.21 -4.25
C PHE A 268 -0.90 -20.33 -4.73
N LEU A 269 -1.17 -19.22 -4.02
CA LEU A 269 -2.20 -18.24 -4.42
C LEU A 269 -1.90 -17.65 -5.80
N PHE A 270 -0.65 -17.30 -6.06
CA PHE A 270 -0.24 -16.81 -7.40
C PHE A 270 -0.52 -17.83 -8.49
N ALA A 271 -0.15 -19.07 -8.28
CA ALA A 271 -0.29 -20.13 -9.30
C ALA A 271 -1.74 -20.56 -9.52
N ASN A 272 -2.60 -20.51 -8.50
CA ASN A 272 -3.92 -21.16 -8.55
C ASN A 272 -5.09 -20.15 -8.54
N ILE A 273 -4.90 -18.95 -7.99
CA ILE A 273 -5.97 -17.97 -7.85
C ILE A 273 -5.75 -16.81 -8.83
N TYR A 274 -4.62 -16.12 -8.74
CA TYR A 274 -4.39 -14.93 -9.59
C TYR A 274 -4.08 -15.25 -11.06
N SER A 275 -3.60 -16.46 -11.35
CA SER A 275 -3.29 -16.89 -12.72
C SER A 275 -4.41 -17.66 -13.40
N LYS A 276 -5.53 -17.89 -12.72
CA LYS A 276 -6.66 -18.71 -13.20
C LYS A 276 -8.01 -18.01 -12.93
N GLY A 277 -9.04 -18.40 -13.66
CA GLY A 277 -10.43 -17.95 -13.42
C GLY A 277 -10.85 -16.70 -14.18
N GLU A 278 -12.01 -16.15 -13.81
CA GLU A 278 -12.63 -14.98 -14.48
C GLU A 278 -11.77 -13.72 -14.36
N ALA A 279 -11.04 -13.58 -13.25
CA ALA A 279 -10.11 -12.45 -13.07
C ALA A 279 -9.11 -12.33 -14.24
N LYS A 280 -8.62 -13.45 -14.76
CA LYS A 280 -7.72 -13.49 -15.90
C LYS A 280 -8.31 -12.92 -17.20
N TRP A 281 -9.63 -12.98 -17.37
CA TRP A 281 -10.30 -12.40 -18.55
C TRP A 281 -10.47 -10.88 -18.42
N GLU A 282 -10.55 -10.35 -17.22
CA GLU A 282 -10.73 -8.92 -16.97
C GLU A 282 -9.38 -8.17 -16.90
N GLU A 283 -8.29 -8.82 -16.47
CA GLU A 283 -6.96 -8.19 -16.40
C GLU A 283 -6.49 -7.55 -17.72
N PRO A 284 -6.59 -8.22 -18.88
CA PRO A 284 -6.19 -7.59 -20.14
C PRO A 284 -7.07 -6.39 -20.54
N LYS A 285 -8.37 -6.41 -20.13
CA LYS A 285 -9.27 -5.28 -20.39
C LYS A 285 -8.88 -4.08 -19.51
N ALA A 286 -8.65 -4.32 -18.21
CA ALA A 286 -8.18 -3.30 -17.28
C ALA A 286 -6.85 -2.69 -17.72
N SER A 287 -5.93 -3.54 -18.18
CA SER A 287 -4.64 -3.11 -18.70
C SER A 287 -4.79 -2.20 -19.92
N ARG A 288 -5.57 -2.64 -20.92
CA ARG A 288 -5.84 -1.85 -22.13
C ARG A 288 -6.50 -0.52 -21.79
N LEU A 289 -7.48 -0.53 -20.89
CA LEU A 289 -8.18 0.67 -20.44
C LEU A 289 -7.19 1.72 -19.93
N LEU A 290 -6.27 1.31 -19.03
CA LEU A 290 -5.27 2.22 -18.48
C LEU A 290 -4.24 2.67 -19.53
N GLU A 291 -3.84 1.79 -20.45
CA GLU A 291 -2.91 2.12 -21.53
C GLU A 291 -3.53 3.15 -22.50
N GLU A 292 -4.82 3.03 -22.81
CA GLU A 292 -5.53 3.98 -23.66
C GLU A 292 -5.76 5.33 -22.95
N LEU A 293 -6.13 5.33 -21.66
CA LEU A 293 -6.22 6.55 -20.85
C LEU A 293 -4.88 7.27 -20.76
N PHE A 294 -3.80 6.54 -20.47
CA PHE A 294 -2.45 7.12 -20.41
C PHE A 294 -2.06 7.76 -21.73
N SER A 295 -2.28 7.06 -22.85
CA SER A 295 -1.95 7.56 -24.18
C SER A 295 -2.76 8.80 -24.54
N HIS A 296 -4.06 8.82 -24.22
CA HIS A 296 -4.93 9.96 -24.43
C HIS A 296 -4.44 11.20 -23.67
N PHE A 297 -4.20 11.06 -22.37
CA PHE A 297 -3.76 12.20 -21.53
C PHE A 297 -2.34 12.68 -21.86
N CYS A 298 -1.47 11.81 -22.35
CA CYS A 298 -0.18 12.24 -22.89
C CYS A 298 -0.32 13.08 -24.15
N ALA A 299 -1.34 12.81 -24.98
CA ALA A 299 -1.63 13.59 -26.18
C ALA A 299 -2.44 14.88 -25.87
N HIS A 300 -3.17 14.91 -24.77
CA HIS A 300 -4.06 15.99 -24.35
C HIS A 300 -3.75 16.39 -22.90
N LEU A 301 -2.55 16.90 -22.66
CA LEU A 301 -2.08 17.23 -21.31
C LEU A 301 -2.94 18.33 -20.65
N ASP A 302 -3.58 19.18 -21.44
CA ASP A 302 -4.51 20.21 -20.96
C ASP A 302 -5.77 19.65 -20.28
N GLU A 303 -6.15 18.42 -20.59
CA GLU A 303 -7.26 17.70 -19.95
C GLU A 303 -6.87 17.06 -18.59
N VAL A 304 -5.57 16.94 -18.29
CA VAL A 304 -5.08 16.49 -16.97
C VAL A 304 -5.40 17.58 -15.94
N PRO A 305 -6.02 17.23 -14.78
CA PRO A 305 -6.35 18.24 -13.77
C PRO A 305 -5.13 19.02 -13.30
N GLY A 306 -5.30 20.33 -13.10
CA GLY A 306 -4.21 21.25 -12.76
C GLY A 306 -3.42 20.85 -11.51
N GLU A 307 -4.06 20.16 -10.56
CA GLU A 307 -3.39 19.66 -9.35
C GLU A 307 -2.25 18.64 -9.63
N TYR A 308 -2.24 17.99 -10.80
CA TYR A 308 -1.18 17.08 -11.23
C TYR A 308 -0.14 17.74 -12.15
N ARG A 309 -0.34 19.01 -12.51
CA ARG A 309 0.53 19.79 -13.40
C ARG A 309 1.26 20.93 -12.68
N LEU A 310 1.35 20.86 -11.35
CA LEU A 310 1.93 21.92 -10.51
C LEU A 310 3.47 21.90 -10.47
N HIS A 311 4.08 20.79 -10.84
CA HIS A 311 5.53 20.63 -10.81
C HIS A 311 6.09 20.71 -12.24
N ASP A 312 6.47 21.91 -12.68
CA ASP A 312 7.00 22.18 -14.03
C ASP A 312 8.25 21.35 -14.38
N ALA A 313 8.97 20.85 -13.37
CA ALA A 313 10.13 19.99 -13.56
C ALA A 313 9.76 18.54 -13.96
N ASP A 314 8.51 18.13 -13.77
CA ASP A 314 8.07 16.79 -14.11
C ASP A 314 7.78 16.67 -15.61
N ALA A 315 8.30 15.61 -16.22
CA ALA A 315 7.98 15.28 -17.59
C ALA A 315 6.48 14.97 -17.77
N PRO A 316 5.88 15.26 -18.92
CA PRO A 316 4.44 15.08 -19.15
C PRO A 316 3.93 13.68 -18.81
N GLU A 317 4.70 12.64 -19.15
CA GLU A 317 4.33 11.25 -18.85
C GLU A 317 4.30 10.94 -17.35
N VAL A 318 5.07 11.66 -16.53
CA VAL A 318 5.06 11.54 -15.07
C VAL A 318 3.79 12.17 -14.50
N GLN A 319 3.41 13.36 -14.97
CA GLN A 319 2.16 14.03 -14.56
C GLN A 319 0.93 13.19 -14.93
N VAL A 320 0.95 12.56 -16.10
CA VAL A 320 -0.11 11.65 -16.53
C VAL A 320 -0.13 10.37 -15.69
N ALA A 321 1.03 9.80 -15.37
CA ALA A 321 1.12 8.63 -14.50
C ALA A 321 0.58 8.95 -13.09
N ASP A 322 0.89 10.12 -12.54
CA ASP A 322 0.35 10.61 -11.26
C ASP A 322 -1.18 10.69 -11.29
N PHE A 323 -1.73 11.26 -12.35
CA PHE A 323 -3.18 11.40 -12.51
C PHE A 323 -3.87 10.03 -12.66
N VAL A 324 -3.40 9.20 -13.59
CA VAL A 324 -4.01 7.89 -13.87
C VAL A 324 -3.88 6.95 -12.68
N SER A 325 -2.72 6.93 -12.01
CA SER A 325 -2.54 6.11 -10.79
C SER A 325 -3.41 6.59 -9.63
N GLY A 326 -3.70 7.89 -9.56
CA GLY A 326 -4.59 8.50 -8.57
C GLY A 326 -6.07 8.19 -8.77
N MET A 327 -6.50 7.64 -9.91
CA MET A 327 -7.90 7.28 -10.16
C MET A 327 -8.34 6.12 -9.25
N THR A 328 -9.64 6.04 -8.97
CA THR A 328 -10.29 4.82 -8.48
C THR A 328 -10.68 3.93 -9.66
N ASP A 329 -10.93 2.65 -9.42
CA ASP A 329 -11.35 1.71 -10.47
C ASP A 329 -12.59 2.22 -11.22
N ARG A 330 -13.59 2.67 -10.47
CA ARG A 330 -14.83 3.23 -11.04
C ARG A 330 -14.59 4.51 -11.83
N TYR A 331 -13.72 5.38 -11.35
CA TYR A 331 -13.41 6.63 -12.04
C TYR A 331 -12.66 6.36 -13.35
N ALA A 332 -11.73 5.41 -13.35
CA ALA A 332 -11.00 5.00 -14.54
C ALA A 332 -11.96 4.41 -15.61
N ILE A 333 -12.88 3.51 -15.21
CA ILE A 333 -13.89 2.94 -16.11
C ILE A 333 -14.77 4.05 -16.69
N LYS A 334 -15.32 4.91 -15.83
CA LYS A 334 -16.19 6.01 -16.27
C LYS A 334 -15.49 6.96 -17.22
N THR A 335 -14.25 7.35 -16.92
CA THR A 335 -13.45 8.23 -17.78
C THR A 335 -13.19 7.57 -19.14
N TYR A 336 -12.90 6.26 -19.14
CA TYR A 336 -12.73 5.49 -20.37
C TYR A 336 -14.01 5.48 -21.21
N GLU A 337 -15.16 5.20 -20.60
CA GLU A 337 -16.45 5.22 -21.30
C GLU A 337 -16.77 6.58 -21.88
N GLU A 338 -16.48 7.66 -21.15
CA GLU A 338 -16.72 9.02 -21.62
C GLU A 338 -15.85 9.40 -22.82
N LEU A 339 -14.62 8.92 -22.89
CA LEU A 339 -13.64 9.23 -23.94
C LEU A 339 -13.74 8.31 -25.17
N PHE A 340 -13.98 7.02 -24.96
CA PHE A 340 -13.78 6.02 -26.03
C PHE A 340 -15.05 5.27 -26.44
N VAL A 341 -16.14 5.34 -25.65
CA VAL A 341 -17.38 4.64 -25.96
C VAL A 341 -18.40 5.64 -26.53
N PRO A 342 -18.84 5.46 -27.77
CA PRO A 342 -19.86 6.35 -28.36
C PRO A 342 -21.18 6.30 -27.58
N ARG A 343 -21.74 7.47 -27.29
CA ARG A 343 -23.06 7.55 -26.66
C ARG A 343 -24.14 7.27 -27.70
N VAL A 344 -25.13 6.47 -27.31
CA VAL A 344 -26.32 6.28 -28.13
C VAL A 344 -27.06 7.61 -28.23
N TRP A 345 -27.25 8.12 -29.45
CA TRP A 345 -27.99 9.35 -29.68
C TRP A 345 -29.49 9.06 -29.64
N SER A 346 -30.16 9.52 -28.57
CA SER A 346 -31.62 9.49 -28.50
C SER A 346 -32.18 10.78 -29.15
N VAL A 347 -32.88 10.65 -30.25
CA VAL A 347 -33.71 11.72 -30.78
C VAL A 347 -34.94 11.78 -29.86
N SER A 348 -35.06 12.85 -29.05
CA SER A 348 -36.29 13.18 -28.31
C SER A 348 -37.28 13.86 -29.22
#